data_fe596e286630ca55df449810329557b2
#
_entry.id   fe596e286630ca55df449810329557b2
#
_cell.length_a   1.000
_cell.length_b   1.000
_cell.length_c   1.000
_cell.angle_alpha   90.00
_cell.angle_beta   90.00
_cell.angle_gamma   90.00
#
_symmetry.space_group_name_H-M   'P 1'
#
loop_
_entity.id
_entity.type
_entity.pdbx_description
1 polymer ?
#
loop_
_entity_poly.entity_id
_entity_poly.type
_entity_poly.pdbx_seq_one_letter_code
_entity_poly.pdbx_strand_id
1 'polypeptide(L)'
;MQKKLVLLFAGIVLAFALLVGRITYINAFNGDKYSKIVLDQQQYQSRTIPFKRGDIVDRNGTKLATSQRVYNVILDAKVMNSDEKYVDPTIQVLADCFGLDKSDVEDQVEENPNSRYLIMKKGVSYEKAQEFEKIDEDDENYPNVNGIWLEEDYVRTY
;
A
#
# COMPACT_ATOMS: atom_id res chain seq x y z
N MET A 1 7.04 41.46 40.75
CA MET A 1 7.13 41.16 39.31
C MET A 1 7.70 39.76 39.00
N GLN A 2 8.79 39.34 39.68
CA GLN A 2 9.46 38.04 39.46
C GLN A 2 8.52 36.81 39.60
N LYS A 3 7.65 36.75 40.61
CA LYS A 3 6.72 35.62 40.79
C LYS A 3 5.74 35.43 39.63
N LYS A 4 5.25 36.52 39.01
CA LYS A 4 4.36 36.46 37.85
C LYS A 4 5.10 35.97 36.59
N LEU A 5 6.36 36.35 36.42
CA LEU A 5 7.23 35.93 35.32
C LEU A 5 7.57 34.44 35.44
N VAL A 6 7.89 33.94 36.66
CA VAL A 6 8.15 32.52 36.92
C VAL A 6 6.90 31.68 36.65
N LEU A 7 5.72 32.16 37.03
CA LEU A 7 4.46 31.46 36.82
C LEU A 7 4.11 31.38 35.33
N LEU A 8 4.36 32.44 34.58
CA LEU A 8 4.18 32.47 33.13
C LEU A 8 5.15 31.50 32.44
N PHE A 9 6.43 31.51 32.85
CA PHE A 9 7.43 30.59 32.32
C PHE A 9 7.08 29.13 32.61
N ALA A 10 6.65 28.83 33.85
CA ALA A 10 6.20 27.50 34.23
C ALA A 10 5.00 27.02 33.38
N GLY A 11 4.04 27.92 33.07
CA GLY A 11 2.92 27.64 32.20
C GLY A 11 3.35 27.28 30.78
N ILE A 12 4.31 28.02 30.23
CA ILE A 12 4.86 27.74 28.90
C ILE A 12 5.57 26.37 28.87
N VAL A 13 6.41 26.07 29.86
CA VAL A 13 7.11 24.79 29.97
C VAL A 13 6.13 23.63 30.10
N LEU A 14 5.07 23.80 30.88
CA LEU A 14 4.03 22.79 31.02
C LEU A 14 3.29 22.55 29.67
N ALA A 15 2.97 23.61 28.94
CA ALA A 15 2.36 23.50 27.63
C ALA A 15 3.26 22.75 26.62
N PHE A 16 4.55 23.06 26.60
CA PHE A 16 5.54 22.33 25.80
C PHE A 16 5.65 20.86 26.20
N ALA A 17 5.67 20.56 27.48
CA ALA A 17 5.72 19.17 27.97
C ALA A 17 4.49 18.36 27.52
N LEU A 18 3.29 18.97 27.54
CA LEU A 18 2.06 18.34 27.02
C LEU A 18 2.10 18.11 25.51
N LEU A 19 2.64 19.07 24.75
CA LEU A 19 2.81 18.91 23.29
C LEU A 19 3.79 17.77 22.95
N VAL A 20 4.94 17.73 23.59
CA VAL A 20 5.93 16.67 23.40
C VAL A 20 5.32 15.31 23.78
N GLY A 21 4.63 15.22 24.92
CA GLY A 21 3.93 14.00 25.33
C GLY A 21 2.89 13.53 24.28
N ARG A 22 2.14 14.48 23.73
CA ARG A 22 1.16 14.19 22.67
C ARG A 22 1.80 13.67 21.38
N ILE A 23 2.88 14.30 20.95
CA ILE A 23 3.63 13.88 19.75
C ILE A 23 4.23 12.49 19.96
N THR A 24 4.83 12.24 21.11
CA THR A 24 5.41 10.93 21.46
C THR A 24 4.33 9.84 21.47
N TYR A 25 3.17 10.14 22.05
CA TYR A 25 2.04 9.22 22.06
C TYR A 25 1.57 8.86 20.63
N ILE A 26 1.38 9.87 19.77
CA ILE A 26 0.97 9.66 18.37
C ILE A 26 2.00 8.81 17.61
N ASN A 27 3.30 9.12 17.78
CA ASN A 27 4.37 8.36 17.13
C ASN A 27 4.45 6.90 17.60
N ALA A 28 4.26 6.67 18.90
CA ALA A 28 4.35 5.32 19.46
C ALA A 28 3.16 4.41 19.06
N PHE A 29 1.95 4.98 18.92
CA PHE A 29 0.75 4.19 18.64
C PHE A 29 0.28 4.22 17.18
N ASN A 30 0.65 5.26 16.42
CA ASN A 30 0.19 5.42 15.03
C ASN A 30 1.35 5.59 14.03
N GLY A 31 2.60 5.40 14.45
CA GLY A 31 3.78 5.59 13.59
C GLY A 31 3.73 4.74 12.32
N ASP A 32 3.35 3.49 12.45
CA ASP A 32 3.26 2.54 11.33
C ASP A 32 2.16 2.95 10.32
N LYS A 33 1.02 3.43 10.80
CA LYS A 33 -0.08 3.91 9.95
C LYS A 33 0.33 5.16 9.14
N TYR A 34 1.01 6.10 9.76
CA TYR A 34 1.50 7.29 9.06
C TYR A 34 2.63 6.95 8.08
N SER A 35 3.50 5.99 8.41
CA SER A 35 4.54 5.51 7.51
C SER A 35 3.93 4.85 6.27
N LYS A 36 2.88 4.04 6.42
CA LYS A 36 2.13 3.45 5.30
C LYS A 36 1.56 4.54 4.39
N ILE A 37 0.86 5.53 4.93
CA ILE A 37 0.27 6.64 4.16
C ILE A 37 1.36 7.43 3.39
N VAL A 38 2.50 7.69 4.00
CA VAL A 38 3.60 8.43 3.34
C VAL A 38 4.22 7.60 2.21
N LEU A 39 4.39 6.30 2.40
CA LEU A 39 4.89 5.39 1.37
C LEU A 39 3.92 5.31 0.19
N ASP A 40 2.63 5.17 0.45
CA ASP A 40 1.59 5.18 -0.59
C ASP A 40 1.63 6.48 -1.41
N GLN A 41 1.75 7.63 -0.77
CA GLN A 41 1.87 8.92 -1.46
C GLN A 41 3.13 9.03 -2.32
N GLN A 42 4.26 8.47 -1.91
CA GLN A 42 5.49 8.46 -2.71
C GLN A 42 5.38 7.55 -3.93
N GLN A 43 4.62 6.47 -3.86
CA GLN A 43 4.38 5.56 -4.98
C GLN A 43 3.52 6.20 -6.07
N TYR A 44 2.55 7.04 -5.71
CA TYR A 44 1.70 7.74 -6.67
C TYR A 44 2.45 8.72 -7.60
N GLN A 45 3.65 9.16 -7.24
CA GLN A 45 4.40 10.15 -8.03
C GLN A 45 5.08 9.59 -9.29
N SER A 46 5.19 8.27 -9.46
CA SER A 46 5.85 7.64 -10.62
C SER A 46 4.92 6.71 -11.41
N ARG A 47 3.61 6.90 -11.36
CA ARG A 47 2.64 6.00 -11.99
C ARG A 47 2.54 6.26 -13.49
N THR A 48 2.85 5.25 -14.30
CA THR A 48 2.50 5.24 -15.72
C THR A 48 1.00 5.03 -15.85
N ILE A 49 0.30 5.98 -16.46
CA ILE A 49 -1.15 5.82 -16.74
C ILE A 49 -1.30 4.84 -17.91
N PRO A 50 -1.88 3.65 -17.71
CA PRO A 50 -2.06 2.70 -18.78
C PRO A 50 -3.09 3.24 -19.78
N PHE A 51 -2.81 3.08 -21.06
CA PHE A 51 -3.72 3.55 -22.10
C PHE A 51 -4.83 2.53 -22.37
N LYS A 52 -6.07 2.98 -22.37
CA LYS A 52 -7.23 2.20 -22.79
C LYS A 52 -7.39 2.32 -24.30
N ARG A 53 -7.27 1.19 -25.02
CA ARG A 53 -7.56 1.14 -26.46
C ARG A 53 -9.07 1.22 -26.70
N GLY A 54 -9.49 1.87 -27.78
CA GLY A 54 -10.88 1.93 -28.19
C GLY A 54 -11.44 0.56 -28.57
N ASP A 55 -12.77 0.41 -28.55
CA ASP A 55 -13.45 -0.79 -28.99
C ASP A 55 -13.38 -0.91 -30.53
N ILE A 56 -13.26 -2.14 -31.02
CA ILE A 56 -13.46 -2.47 -32.44
C ILE A 56 -14.84 -3.09 -32.55
N VAL A 57 -15.68 -2.51 -33.38
CA VAL A 57 -17.04 -3.00 -33.60
C VAL A 57 -17.26 -3.36 -35.05
N ASP A 58 -18.17 -4.29 -35.32
CA ASP A 58 -18.62 -4.64 -36.65
C ASP A 58 -19.64 -3.58 -37.16
N ARG A 59 -20.14 -3.75 -38.40
CA ARG A 59 -21.13 -2.87 -39.00
C ARG A 59 -22.48 -2.84 -38.26
N ASN A 60 -22.75 -3.83 -37.38
CA ASN A 60 -23.99 -3.94 -36.61
C ASN A 60 -23.80 -3.39 -35.19
N GLY A 61 -22.59 -2.92 -34.83
CA GLY A 61 -22.26 -2.42 -33.49
C GLY A 61 -21.85 -3.50 -32.51
N THR A 62 -21.65 -4.77 -32.95
CA THR A 62 -21.17 -5.84 -32.10
C THR A 62 -19.69 -5.64 -31.80
N LYS A 63 -19.29 -5.72 -30.54
CA LYS A 63 -17.90 -5.57 -30.13
C LYS A 63 -17.10 -6.80 -30.53
N LEU A 64 -16.13 -6.61 -31.42
CA LEU A 64 -15.18 -7.64 -31.85
C LEU A 64 -13.93 -7.65 -30.95
N ALA A 65 -13.55 -6.49 -30.41
CA ALA A 65 -12.47 -6.40 -29.45
C ALA A 65 -12.70 -5.20 -28.52
N THR A 66 -12.48 -5.41 -27.23
CA THR A 66 -12.62 -4.38 -26.20
C THR A 66 -11.44 -4.40 -25.23
N SER A 67 -11.21 -3.29 -24.52
CA SER A 67 -10.21 -3.24 -23.44
C SER A 67 -10.91 -3.45 -22.11
N GLN A 68 -10.55 -4.53 -21.42
CA GLN A 68 -11.03 -4.84 -20.08
C GLN A 68 -10.03 -4.33 -19.06
N ARG A 69 -10.52 -3.67 -18.01
CA ARG A 69 -9.69 -3.25 -16.87
C ARG A 69 -9.28 -4.47 -16.06
N VAL A 70 -8.01 -4.54 -15.75
CA VAL A 70 -7.39 -5.53 -14.88
C VAL A 70 -6.44 -4.82 -13.92
N TYR A 71 -5.91 -5.55 -12.96
CA TYR A 71 -4.96 -5.01 -11.99
C TYR A 71 -3.70 -5.85 -11.96
N ASN A 72 -2.57 -5.20 -11.78
CA ASN A 72 -1.29 -5.85 -11.50
C ASN A 72 -0.99 -5.71 -10.01
N VAL A 73 -0.63 -6.81 -9.37
CA VAL A 73 -0.22 -6.84 -7.97
C VAL A 73 1.26 -6.52 -7.90
N ILE A 74 1.58 -5.43 -7.20
CA ILE A 74 2.95 -4.96 -7.04
C ILE A 74 3.36 -5.09 -5.59
N LEU A 75 4.61 -5.48 -5.35
CA LEU A 75 5.21 -5.61 -4.04
C LEU A 75 6.45 -4.70 -3.93
N ASP A 76 6.52 -3.91 -2.87
CA ASP A 76 7.75 -3.24 -2.42
C ASP A 76 8.48 -4.16 -1.43
N ALA A 77 9.42 -4.95 -1.93
CA ALA A 77 10.21 -5.85 -1.11
C ALA A 77 11.03 -5.10 -0.05
N LYS A 78 11.47 -3.88 -0.35
CA LYS A 78 12.23 -3.06 0.61
C LYS A 78 11.38 -2.63 1.79
N VAL A 79 10.10 -2.29 1.57
CA VAL A 79 9.17 -1.92 2.64
C VAL A 79 8.78 -3.16 3.44
N MET A 80 8.46 -4.27 2.78
CA MET A 80 8.16 -5.54 3.45
C MET A 80 9.33 -6.01 4.33
N ASN A 81 10.58 -5.91 3.86
CA ASN A 81 11.77 -6.31 4.60
C ASN A 81 12.24 -5.27 5.64
N SER A 82 11.55 -4.14 5.80
CA SER A 82 11.93 -3.11 6.78
C SER A 82 11.75 -3.58 8.22
N ASP A 83 10.83 -4.52 8.46
CA ASP A 83 10.59 -5.14 9.75
C ASP A 83 10.12 -6.59 9.53
N GLU A 84 10.69 -7.54 10.28
CA GLU A 84 10.37 -8.96 10.17
C GLU A 84 8.88 -9.27 10.39
N LYS A 85 8.19 -8.44 11.17
CA LYS A 85 6.74 -8.57 11.43
C LYS A 85 5.85 -8.41 10.19
N TYR A 86 6.36 -7.78 9.11
CA TYR A 86 5.60 -7.56 7.87
C TYR A 86 5.73 -8.72 6.88
N VAL A 87 6.78 -9.52 6.97
CA VAL A 87 7.13 -10.54 5.96
C VAL A 87 6.05 -11.62 5.87
N ASP A 88 5.83 -12.36 6.95
CA ASP A 88 4.87 -13.47 6.96
C ASP A 88 3.42 -13.06 6.65
N PRO A 89 2.86 -11.99 7.28
CA PRO A 89 1.50 -11.55 6.97
C PRO A 89 1.32 -11.09 5.52
N THR A 90 2.33 -10.40 4.97
CA THR A 90 2.29 -9.92 3.58
C THR A 90 2.32 -11.08 2.59
N ILE A 91 3.21 -12.06 2.79
CA ILE A 91 3.27 -13.29 1.98
C ILE A 91 1.97 -14.08 2.08
N GLN A 92 1.40 -14.19 3.29
CA GLN A 92 0.13 -14.89 3.50
C GLN A 92 -1.00 -14.24 2.69
N VAL A 93 -1.14 -12.92 2.73
CA VAL A 93 -2.17 -12.20 1.96
C VAL A 93 -1.96 -12.36 0.46
N LEU A 94 -0.72 -12.31 -0.03
CA LEU A 94 -0.40 -12.56 -1.44
C LEU A 94 -0.83 -13.96 -1.87
N ALA A 95 -0.60 -14.98 -1.04
CA ALA A 95 -1.01 -16.35 -1.31
C ALA A 95 -2.54 -16.50 -1.28
N ASP A 96 -3.20 -16.01 -0.24
CA ASP A 96 -4.65 -16.23 -0.02
C ASP A 96 -5.52 -15.47 -1.02
N CYS A 97 -5.22 -14.17 -1.26
CA CYS A 97 -6.03 -13.33 -2.15
C CYS A 97 -5.74 -13.59 -3.63
N PHE A 98 -4.47 -13.76 -3.96
CA PHE A 98 -4.08 -13.84 -5.37
C PHE A 98 -3.70 -15.24 -5.82
N GLY A 99 -3.64 -16.23 -4.92
CA GLY A 99 -3.29 -17.60 -5.22
C GLY A 99 -1.86 -17.74 -5.74
N LEU A 100 -0.94 -17.02 -5.11
CA LEU A 100 0.50 -17.14 -5.34
C LEU A 100 1.07 -18.25 -4.45
N ASP A 101 2.08 -18.95 -4.93
CA ASP A 101 2.82 -19.88 -4.09
C ASP A 101 3.75 -19.09 -3.16
N LYS A 102 3.75 -19.42 -1.87
CA LYS A 102 4.58 -18.71 -0.88
C LYS A 102 6.05 -18.82 -1.19
N SER A 103 6.50 -20.01 -1.61
CA SER A 103 7.91 -20.22 -1.98
C SER A 103 8.34 -19.33 -3.15
N ASP A 104 7.46 -19.17 -4.16
CA ASP A 104 7.76 -18.32 -5.32
C ASP A 104 7.86 -16.85 -4.93
N VAL A 105 7.02 -16.40 -3.96
CA VAL A 105 7.07 -15.03 -3.42
C VAL A 105 8.36 -14.81 -2.62
N GLU A 106 8.71 -15.75 -1.75
CA GLU A 106 9.93 -15.71 -0.95
C GLU A 106 11.17 -15.66 -1.84
N ASP A 107 11.28 -16.54 -2.83
CA ASP A 107 12.39 -16.57 -3.79
C ASP A 107 12.55 -15.25 -4.54
N GLN A 108 11.44 -14.66 -5.03
CA GLN A 108 11.49 -13.37 -5.74
C GLN A 108 11.93 -12.21 -4.83
N VAL A 109 11.52 -12.25 -3.57
CA VAL A 109 11.92 -11.24 -2.58
C VAL A 109 13.39 -11.41 -2.18
N GLU A 110 13.86 -12.66 -1.99
CA GLU A 110 15.26 -12.94 -1.69
C GLU A 110 16.20 -12.55 -2.84
N GLU A 111 15.78 -12.77 -4.08
CA GLU A 111 16.54 -12.31 -5.25
C GLU A 111 16.61 -10.79 -5.38
N ASN A 112 15.58 -10.08 -4.90
CA ASN A 112 15.42 -8.64 -5.07
C ASN A 112 15.05 -7.90 -3.76
N PRO A 113 15.81 -8.00 -2.67
CA PRO A 113 15.42 -7.56 -1.33
C PRO A 113 15.28 -6.03 -1.19
N ASN A 114 15.87 -5.27 -2.09
CA ASN A 114 15.83 -3.81 -2.10
C ASN A 114 14.94 -3.22 -3.21
N SER A 115 14.26 -4.07 -3.96
CA SER A 115 13.37 -3.61 -5.01
C SER A 115 12.13 -2.95 -4.41
N ARG A 116 11.75 -1.82 -5.00
CA ARG A 116 10.51 -1.12 -4.64
C ARG A 116 9.36 -1.41 -5.60
N TYR A 117 9.63 -2.24 -6.62
CA TYR A 117 8.66 -2.54 -7.66
C TYR A 117 8.88 -3.95 -8.17
N LEU A 118 8.18 -4.91 -7.60
CA LEU A 118 8.12 -6.30 -8.05
C LEU A 118 6.70 -6.61 -8.50
N ILE A 119 6.56 -7.04 -9.74
CA ILE A 119 5.26 -7.46 -10.26
C ILE A 119 5.04 -8.91 -9.86
N MET A 120 4.23 -9.13 -8.83
CA MET A 120 3.93 -10.47 -8.31
C MET A 120 2.89 -11.20 -9.17
N LYS A 121 1.86 -10.48 -9.66
CA LYS A 121 0.83 -11.04 -10.52
C LYS A 121 0.26 -9.99 -11.46
N LYS A 122 0.01 -10.37 -12.72
CA LYS A 122 -0.64 -9.51 -13.72
C LYS A 122 -2.05 -9.98 -14.00
N GLY A 123 -2.90 -9.04 -14.42
CA GLY A 123 -4.21 -9.36 -14.98
C GLY A 123 -5.22 -9.85 -13.93
N VAL A 124 -5.14 -9.40 -12.71
CA VAL A 124 -6.09 -9.71 -11.64
C VAL A 124 -7.43 -9.04 -11.94
N SER A 125 -8.54 -9.75 -11.72
CA SER A 125 -9.89 -9.23 -11.94
C SER A 125 -10.24 -8.13 -10.93
N TYR A 126 -11.23 -7.31 -11.29
CA TYR A 126 -11.75 -6.25 -10.42
C TYR A 126 -12.29 -6.80 -9.08
N GLU A 127 -12.95 -7.96 -9.09
CA GLU A 127 -13.50 -8.59 -7.89
C GLU A 127 -12.41 -8.93 -6.87
N LYS A 128 -11.30 -9.54 -7.34
CA LYS A 128 -10.15 -9.84 -6.48
C LYS A 128 -9.42 -8.58 -6.01
N ALA A 129 -9.38 -7.54 -6.84
CA ALA A 129 -8.82 -6.26 -6.45
C ALA A 129 -9.63 -5.64 -5.29
N GLN A 130 -10.96 -5.66 -5.37
CA GLN A 130 -11.82 -5.18 -4.28
C GLN A 130 -11.72 -6.02 -3.00
N GLU A 131 -11.49 -7.33 -3.13
CA GLU A 131 -11.26 -8.20 -1.97
C GLU A 131 -9.98 -7.79 -1.23
N PHE A 132 -8.92 -7.52 -1.98
CA PHE A 132 -7.67 -7.04 -1.40
C PHE A 132 -7.81 -5.63 -0.79
N GLU A 133 -8.50 -4.69 -1.45
CA GLU A 133 -8.74 -3.35 -0.90
C GLU A 133 -9.41 -3.39 0.48
N LYS A 134 -10.35 -4.31 0.70
CA LYS A 134 -10.99 -4.51 2.02
C LYS A 134 -10.00 -5.01 3.07
N ILE A 135 -9.05 -5.87 2.68
CA ILE A 135 -8.00 -6.35 3.58
C ILE A 135 -7.02 -5.24 3.91
N ASP A 136 -6.67 -4.42 2.92
CA ASP A 136 -5.73 -3.31 3.09
C ASP A 136 -6.32 -2.17 3.95
N GLU A 137 -7.65 -2.00 3.95
CA GLU A 137 -8.37 -1.05 4.82
C GLU A 137 -8.61 -1.58 6.25
N ASP A 138 -8.52 -2.90 6.46
CA ASP A 138 -8.79 -3.56 7.75
C ASP A 138 -7.52 -3.71 8.60
N ASP A 139 -7.01 -2.58 9.08
CA ASP A 139 -5.84 -2.53 9.96
C ASP A 139 -6.04 -3.28 11.31
N GLU A 140 -7.28 -3.61 11.70
CA GLU A 140 -7.56 -4.33 12.95
C GLU A 140 -7.26 -5.83 12.81
N ASN A 141 -7.65 -6.44 11.71
CA ASN A 141 -7.43 -7.86 11.46
C ASN A 141 -6.11 -8.15 10.72
N TYR A 142 -5.62 -7.18 9.93
CA TYR A 142 -4.40 -7.29 9.13
C TYR A 142 -3.37 -6.19 9.42
N PRO A 143 -2.97 -5.98 10.69
CA PRO A 143 -2.17 -4.81 11.10
C PRO A 143 -0.77 -4.76 10.52
N ASN A 144 -0.25 -5.90 10.06
CA ASN A 144 1.14 -6.03 9.61
C ASN A 144 1.28 -6.33 8.11
N VAL A 145 0.22 -6.16 7.32
CA VAL A 145 0.31 -6.25 5.86
C VAL A 145 0.86 -4.92 5.31
N ASN A 146 2.00 -4.96 4.62
CA ASN A 146 2.64 -3.75 4.14
C ASN A 146 3.43 -3.98 2.85
N GLY A 147 3.48 -2.95 2.00
CA GLY A 147 4.26 -2.97 0.77
C GLY A 147 3.56 -3.58 -0.44
N ILE A 148 2.27 -3.91 -0.36
CA ILE A 148 1.47 -4.37 -1.51
C ILE A 148 0.60 -3.23 -2.01
N TRP A 149 0.48 -3.09 -3.32
CA TRP A 149 -0.53 -2.22 -3.94
C TRP A 149 -0.94 -2.75 -5.30
N LEU A 150 -2.04 -2.23 -5.81
CA LEU A 150 -2.61 -2.59 -7.10
C LEU A 150 -2.40 -1.47 -8.11
N GLU A 151 -1.94 -1.82 -9.31
CA GLU A 151 -1.88 -0.90 -10.44
C GLU A 151 -2.90 -1.28 -11.50
N GLU A 152 -3.68 -0.30 -11.95
CA GLU A 152 -4.60 -0.51 -13.07
C GLU A 152 -3.83 -0.81 -14.36
N ASP A 153 -4.36 -1.74 -15.14
CA ASP A 153 -3.88 -2.07 -16.47
C ASP A 153 -5.08 -2.46 -17.38
N TYR A 154 -4.85 -2.59 -18.66
CA TYR A 154 -5.89 -2.96 -19.63
C TYR A 154 -5.44 -4.13 -20.50
N VAL A 155 -6.24 -5.17 -20.49
CA VAL A 155 -6.05 -6.34 -21.36
C VAL A 155 -7.05 -6.31 -22.52
N ARG A 156 -6.58 -6.67 -23.71
CA ARG A 156 -7.43 -6.78 -24.89
C ARG A 156 -8.17 -8.11 -24.90
N THR A 157 -9.49 -8.04 -24.99
CA THR A 157 -10.39 -9.21 -25.13
C THR A 157 -11.02 -9.18 -26.51
N TYR A 158 -11.08 -10.37 -27.16
CA TYR A 158 -11.60 -10.59 -28.52
C TYR A 158 -12.85 -11.46 -28.48
#